data_ae6441e4c481534b433fe7a2d8981454
#
_entry.id   ae6441e4c481534b433fe7a2d8981454
#
_cell.length_a   1.000
_cell.length_b   1.000
_cell.length_c   1.000
_cell.angle_alpha   90.00
_cell.angle_beta   90.00
_cell.angle_gamma   90.00
#
_symmetry.space_group_name_H-M   'P 1'
#
loop_
_entity.id
_entity.type
_entity.pdbx_description
1 polymer ?
#
loop_
_entity_poly.entity_id
_entity_poly.type
_entity_poly.pdbx_seq_one_letter_code
_entity_poly.pdbx_strand_id
1 'polypeptide(L)'
;MALLLTSTGIAYDEAWERQRALAKQRAAGAIPDVIWLLEHPPVYTFGRHGRREDLFVDDDALARLGATCVHSDRGGQMTWHGPGQTTGYVIADVRAHGGVRRFVAALVGAMADASGVPGAAAGDDTMGLYVEGRKLGSVGIRVNGGISTHGLALNRDPDLAWFARMSACGAPEVPATSIVVEGGDPDRRRVETALAAALADRLGLTLMDAVEAA
;
A
#
# COMPACT_ATOMS: atom_id res chain seq x y z
N MET A 1 9.68 -13.71 -12.23
CA MET A 1 10.77 -13.05 -11.45
C MET A 1 10.33 -11.66 -11.10
N ALA A 2 10.72 -11.15 -9.92
CA ALA A 2 10.50 -9.76 -9.51
C ALA A 2 11.71 -9.19 -8.77
N LEU A 3 12.03 -7.92 -9.03
CA LEU A 3 12.99 -7.16 -8.23
C LEU A 3 12.34 -6.79 -6.91
N LEU A 4 13.02 -7.05 -5.79
CA LEU A 4 12.64 -6.56 -4.48
C LEU A 4 13.42 -5.28 -4.17
N LEU A 5 12.70 -4.18 -3.93
CA LEU A 5 13.25 -2.91 -3.48
C LEU A 5 12.75 -2.60 -2.08
N THR A 6 13.58 -1.95 -1.28
CA THR A 6 13.19 -1.43 0.05
C THR A 6 13.64 0.01 0.20
N SER A 7 12.86 0.82 0.91
CA SER A 7 13.20 2.22 1.20
C SER A 7 12.56 2.66 2.51
N THR A 8 13.02 3.79 3.04
CA THR A 8 12.41 4.42 4.22
C THR A 8 12.51 5.94 4.09
N GLY A 9 11.48 6.63 4.56
CA GLY A 9 11.46 8.10 4.58
C GLY A 9 11.40 8.77 3.21
N ILE A 10 11.06 8.05 2.14
CA ILE A 10 10.93 8.62 0.80
C ILE A 10 9.62 9.40 0.68
N ALA A 11 9.66 10.62 0.14
CA ALA A 11 8.47 11.43 -0.10
C ALA A 11 7.53 10.75 -1.12
N TYR A 12 6.21 10.97 -0.95
CA TYR A 12 5.23 10.29 -1.80
C TYR A 12 5.39 10.66 -3.28
N ASP A 13 5.60 11.93 -3.59
CA ASP A 13 5.76 12.41 -4.97
C ASP A 13 7.00 11.80 -5.64
N GLU A 14 8.13 11.76 -4.92
CA GLU A 14 9.36 11.12 -5.40
C GLU A 14 9.14 9.62 -5.68
N ALA A 15 8.50 8.93 -4.74
CA ALA A 15 8.18 7.52 -4.92
C ALA A 15 7.21 7.30 -6.09
N TRP A 16 6.25 8.20 -6.29
CA TRP A 16 5.31 8.13 -7.40
C TRP A 16 5.99 8.37 -8.76
N GLU A 17 6.91 9.31 -8.85
CA GLU A 17 7.73 9.49 -10.07
C GLU A 17 8.55 8.25 -10.38
N ARG A 18 9.20 7.67 -9.37
CA ARG A 18 9.96 6.42 -9.54
C ARG A 18 9.06 5.26 -9.99
N GLN A 19 7.87 5.12 -9.45
CA GLN A 19 6.90 4.11 -9.92
C GLN A 19 6.56 4.29 -11.41
N ARG A 20 6.35 5.53 -11.87
CA ARG A 20 6.07 5.81 -13.30
C ARG A 20 7.24 5.41 -14.20
N ALA A 21 8.46 5.67 -13.77
CA ALA A 21 9.67 5.27 -14.49
C ALA A 21 9.80 3.73 -14.56
N LEU A 22 9.61 3.04 -13.43
CA LEU A 22 9.63 1.58 -13.35
C LEU A 22 8.51 0.95 -14.20
N ALA A 23 7.30 1.51 -14.17
CA ALA A 23 6.19 1.03 -14.98
C ALA A 23 6.47 1.15 -16.49
N LYS A 24 7.12 2.23 -16.93
CA LYS A 24 7.57 2.41 -18.32
C LYS A 24 8.61 1.37 -18.72
N GLN A 25 9.59 1.11 -17.86
CA GLN A 25 10.62 0.08 -18.09
C GLN A 25 10.00 -1.32 -18.13
N ARG A 26 9.07 -1.61 -17.20
CA ARG A 26 8.36 -2.89 -17.18
C ARG A 26 7.50 -3.09 -18.43
N ALA A 27 6.81 -2.06 -18.88
CA ALA A 27 6.00 -2.10 -20.10
C ALA A 27 6.85 -2.37 -21.35
N ALA A 28 8.08 -1.86 -21.39
CA ALA A 28 9.05 -2.11 -22.45
C ALA A 28 9.75 -3.48 -22.34
N GLY A 29 9.50 -4.25 -21.30
CA GLY A 29 10.18 -5.52 -21.03
C GLY A 29 11.65 -5.38 -20.59
N ALA A 30 12.09 -4.16 -20.27
CA ALA A 30 13.47 -3.88 -19.85
C ALA A 30 13.79 -4.38 -18.45
N ILE A 31 12.78 -4.51 -17.60
CA ILE A 31 12.90 -5.05 -16.25
C ILE A 31 11.77 -6.07 -15.97
N PRO A 32 11.96 -7.01 -15.04
CA PRO A 32 10.88 -7.88 -14.56
C PRO A 32 9.84 -7.08 -13.72
N ASP A 33 8.87 -7.77 -13.13
CA ASP A 33 7.98 -7.17 -12.13
C ASP A 33 8.80 -6.60 -10.97
N VAL A 34 8.25 -5.62 -10.26
CA VAL A 34 8.91 -4.98 -9.12
C VAL A 34 7.97 -5.02 -7.91
N ILE A 35 8.48 -5.47 -6.79
CA ILE A 35 7.87 -5.29 -5.47
C ILE A 35 8.74 -4.29 -4.72
N TRP A 36 8.17 -3.16 -4.32
CA TRP A 36 8.88 -2.12 -3.61
C TRP A 36 8.20 -1.84 -2.27
N LEU A 37 8.82 -2.27 -1.18
CA LEU A 37 8.34 -2.08 0.19
C LEU A 37 8.99 -0.85 0.80
N LEU A 38 8.19 0.01 1.40
CA LEU A 38 8.68 1.27 1.95
C LEU A 38 7.79 1.81 3.07
N GLU A 39 8.30 2.84 3.73
CA GLU A 39 7.56 3.68 4.68
C GLU A 39 7.71 5.14 4.28
N HIS A 40 6.60 5.86 4.19
CA HIS A 40 6.57 7.30 3.88
C HIS A 40 6.67 8.18 5.13
N PRO A 41 7.11 9.45 4.99
CA PRO A 41 6.73 10.50 5.92
C PRO A 41 5.19 10.67 5.94
N PRO A 42 4.63 11.33 6.98
CA PRO A 42 3.18 11.53 7.07
C PRO A 42 2.60 12.22 5.83
N VAL A 43 1.68 11.54 5.13
CA VAL A 43 1.05 12.05 3.93
C VAL A 43 -0.39 11.55 3.79
N TYR A 44 -1.32 12.44 3.49
CA TYR A 44 -2.66 12.09 3.02
C TYR A 44 -2.67 12.04 1.51
N THR A 45 -3.21 10.97 0.94
CA THR A 45 -3.32 10.83 -0.51
C THR A 45 -4.78 10.74 -0.92
N PHE A 46 -5.18 11.61 -1.87
CA PHE A 46 -6.47 11.52 -2.53
C PHE A 46 -6.31 10.61 -3.75
N GLY A 47 -7.04 9.51 -3.78
CA GLY A 47 -7.18 8.70 -4.98
C GLY A 47 -8.18 9.35 -5.95
N ARG A 48 -8.49 8.65 -7.04
CA ARG A 48 -9.35 9.17 -8.13
C ARG A 48 -10.77 9.59 -7.69
N HIS A 49 -11.25 9.11 -6.56
CA HIS A 49 -12.56 9.41 -6.00
C HIS A 49 -12.50 10.16 -4.66
N GLY A 50 -11.29 10.49 -4.18
CA GLY A 50 -11.09 11.26 -2.95
C GLY A 50 -11.37 12.73 -3.16
N ARG A 51 -12.00 13.37 -2.18
CA ARG A 51 -12.36 14.79 -2.18
C ARG A 51 -11.73 15.51 -0.99
N ARG A 52 -11.54 16.84 -1.10
CA ARG A 52 -10.97 17.64 -0.01
C ARG A 52 -11.84 17.57 1.26
N GLU A 53 -13.15 17.43 1.09
CA GLU A 53 -14.11 17.30 2.19
C GLU A 53 -13.93 16.01 2.99
N ASP A 54 -13.25 15.00 2.42
CA ASP A 54 -12.92 13.76 3.12
C ASP A 54 -11.79 13.95 4.15
N LEU A 55 -11.09 15.09 4.15
CA LEU A 55 -10.06 15.45 5.13
C LEU A 55 -10.61 16.50 6.10
N PHE A 56 -10.65 16.16 7.39
CA PHE A 56 -11.27 16.96 8.45
C PHE A 56 -10.34 17.99 9.10
N VAL A 57 -9.14 18.16 8.57
CA VAL A 57 -8.16 19.14 9.01
C VAL A 57 -7.81 20.10 7.88
N ASP A 58 -7.54 21.36 8.23
CA ASP A 58 -7.08 22.38 7.30
C ASP A 58 -5.58 22.30 7.02
N ASP A 59 -5.11 23.12 6.09
CA ASP A 59 -3.71 23.09 5.67
C ASP A 59 -2.75 23.57 6.78
N ASP A 60 -3.20 24.52 7.64
CA ASP A 60 -2.42 24.96 8.78
C ASP A 60 -2.25 23.86 9.83
N ALA A 61 -3.30 23.08 10.07
CA ALA A 61 -3.21 21.91 10.95
C ALA A 61 -2.30 20.83 10.38
N LEU A 62 -2.36 20.58 9.06
CA LEU A 62 -1.45 19.66 8.40
C LEU A 62 0.01 20.09 8.53
N ALA A 63 0.29 21.38 8.31
CA ALA A 63 1.65 21.92 8.47
C ALA A 63 2.18 21.73 9.90
N ARG A 64 1.34 22.00 10.92
CA ARG A 64 1.71 21.76 12.34
C ARG A 64 1.95 20.28 12.66
N LEU A 65 1.25 19.38 11.98
CA LEU A 65 1.42 17.93 12.11
C LEU A 65 2.61 17.38 11.32
N GLY A 66 3.26 18.20 10.49
CA GLY A 66 4.33 17.77 9.59
C GLY A 66 3.85 16.82 8.50
N ALA A 67 2.57 16.90 8.12
CA ALA A 67 1.96 16.06 7.11
C ALA A 67 1.74 16.83 5.80
N THR A 68 1.79 16.11 4.67
CA THR A 68 1.51 16.64 3.35
C THR A 68 0.21 16.07 2.78
N CYS A 69 -0.31 16.68 1.70
CA CYS A 69 -1.43 16.18 0.92
C CYS A 69 -1.04 16.03 -0.54
N VAL A 70 -1.41 14.91 -1.16
CA VAL A 70 -1.12 14.65 -2.57
C VAL A 70 -2.34 14.10 -3.29
N HIS A 71 -2.69 14.68 -4.44
CA HIS A 71 -3.67 14.11 -5.36
C HIS A 71 -2.98 13.11 -6.27
N SER A 72 -3.32 11.83 -6.12
CA SER A 72 -2.71 10.74 -6.87
C SER A 72 -3.71 10.09 -7.83
N ASP A 73 -3.20 9.32 -8.76
CA ASP A 73 -4.02 8.62 -9.77
C ASP A 73 -4.37 7.17 -9.39
N ARG A 74 -4.06 6.74 -8.14
CA ARG A 74 -4.46 5.43 -7.63
C ARG A 74 -5.97 5.27 -7.56
N GLY A 75 -6.43 4.03 -7.59
CA GLY A 75 -7.82 3.71 -7.29
C GLY A 75 -8.21 4.05 -5.85
N GLY A 76 -9.52 4.11 -5.62
CA GLY A 76 -10.09 4.40 -4.31
C GLY A 76 -10.20 5.89 -4.00
N GLN A 77 -10.55 6.16 -2.75
CA GLN A 77 -10.79 7.50 -2.21
C GLN A 77 -9.54 8.03 -1.48
N MET A 78 -9.71 8.47 -0.25
CA MET A 78 -8.63 9.00 0.57
C MET A 78 -7.99 7.91 1.43
N THR A 79 -6.70 8.04 1.69
CA THR A 79 -5.97 7.27 2.72
C THR A 79 -4.82 8.08 3.27
N TRP A 80 -4.24 7.59 4.37
CA TRP A 80 -3.04 8.12 4.97
C TRP A 80 -1.90 7.10 4.86
N HIS A 81 -0.67 7.61 4.69
CA HIS A 81 0.57 6.87 4.81
C HIS A 81 1.52 7.59 5.77
N GLY A 82 2.34 6.83 6.49
CA GLY A 82 3.30 7.40 7.41
C GLY A 82 4.02 6.37 8.26
N PRO A 83 4.78 6.83 9.26
CA PRO A 83 5.51 5.97 10.17
C PRO A 83 4.63 4.90 10.81
N GLY A 84 5.15 3.68 10.90
CA GLY A 84 4.42 2.52 11.42
C GLY A 84 3.53 1.81 10.40
N GLN A 85 3.42 2.31 9.16
CA GLN A 85 2.69 1.65 8.07
C GLN A 85 3.67 1.16 7.00
N THR A 86 3.61 -0.11 6.63
CA THR A 86 4.33 -0.61 5.45
C THR A 86 3.49 -0.37 4.20
N THR A 87 4.02 0.41 3.27
CA THR A 87 3.47 0.58 1.92
C THR A 87 4.19 -0.37 0.96
N GLY A 88 3.43 -1.06 0.11
CA GLY A 88 3.97 -1.95 -0.92
C GLY A 88 3.50 -1.52 -2.30
N TYR A 89 4.42 -1.07 -3.14
CA TYR A 89 4.15 -0.81 -4.56
C TYR A 89 4.48 -2.05 -5.38
N VAL A 90 3.52 -2.48 -6.21
CA VAL A 90 3.69 -3.66 -7.05
C VAL A 90 3.52 -3.27 -8.51
N ILE A 91 4.64 -3.14 -9.21
CA ILE A 91 4.70 -2.79 -10.63
C ILE A 91 4.82 -4.08 -11.43
N ALA A 92 3.72 -4.52 -12.03
CA ALA A 92 3.61 -5.82 -12.66
C ALA A 92 2.65 -5.79 -13.86
N ASP A 93 2.82 -6.72 -14.80
CA ASP A 93 1.81 -6.97 -15.82
C ASP A 93 0.67 -7.79 -15.23
N VAL A 94 -0.44 -7.13 -14.88
CA VAL A 94 -1.59 -7.78 -14.22
C VAL A 94 -2.23 -8.89 -15.06
N ARG A 95 -2.00 -8.89 -16.37
CA ARG A 95 -2.51 -9.93 -17.29
C ARG A 95 -1.82 -11.26 -17.03
N ALA A 96 -0.51 -11.22 -16.73
CA ALA A 96 0.28 -12.40 -16.39
C ALA A 96 -0.14 -13.00 -15.03
N HIS A 97 -0.80 -12.20 -14.17
CA HIS A 97 -1.27 -12.62 -12.85
C HIS A 97 -2.80 -12.87 -12.79
N GLY A 98 -3.42 -13.18 -13.93
CA GLY A 98 -4.84 -13.55 -14.02
C GLY A 98 -5.81 -12.36 -13.99
N GLY A 99 -5.31 -11.16 -14.30
CA GLY A 99 -6.11 -9.94 -14.41
C GLY A 99 -6.30 -9.22 -13.08
N VAL A 100 -6.89 -8.03 -13.14
CA VAL A 100 -6.98 -7.07 -12.02
C VAL A 100 -7.61 -7.70 -10.76
N ARG A 101 -8.69 -8.46 -10.91
CA ARG A 101 -9.40 -9.05 -9.76
C ARG A 101 -8.52 -10.02 -8.99
N ARG A 102 -7.84 -10.94 -9.69
CA ARG A 102 -6.94 -11.93 -9.06
C ARG A 102 -5.72 -11.24 -8.47
N PHE A 103 -5.19 -10.25 -9.16
CA PHE A 103 -4.06 -9.48 -8.70
C PHE A 103 -4.37 -8.76 -7.37
N VAL A 104 -5.51 -8.05 -7.28
CA VAL A 104 -5.95 -7.41 -6.04
C VAL A 104 -6.16 -8.43 -4.91
N ALA A 105 -6.80 -9.56 -5.20
CA ALA A 105 -6.98 -10.62 -4.21
C ALA A 105 -5.65 -11.18 -3.69
N ALA A 106 -4.63 -11.29 -4.57
CA ALA A 106 -3.28 -11.69 -4.17
C ALA A 106 -2.63 -10.66 -3.23
N LEU A 107 -2.81 -9.35 -3.50
CA LEU A 107 -2.29 -8.29 -2.62
C LEU A 107 -2.95 -8.32 -1.23
N VAL A 108 -4.28 -8.48 -1.17
CA VAL A 108 -5.01 -8.57 0.11
C VAL A 108 -4.60 -9.83 0.87
N GLY A 109 -4.53 -10.97 0.18
CA GLY A 109 -4.08 -12.22 0.79
C GLY A 109 -2.65 -12.15 1.32
N ALA A 110 -1.73 -11.49 0.58
CA ALA A 110 -0.36 -11.31 1.04
C ALA A 110 -0.28 -10.45 2.31
N MET A 111 -1.11 -9.43 2.44
CA MET A 111 -1.21 -8.67 3.69
C MET A 111 -1.71 -9.53 4.85
N ALA A 112 -2.71 -10.40 4.61
CA ALA A 112 -3.23 -11.30 5.64
C ALA A 112 -2.14 -12.25 6.14
N ASP A 113 -1.43 -12.92 5.23
CA ASP A 113 -0.33 -13.83 5.56
C ASP A 113 0.79 -13.12 6.33
N ALA A 114 1.18 -11.92 5.86
CA ALA A 114 2.27 -11.16 6.45
C ALA A 114 1.92 -10.56 7.82
N SER A 115 0.66 -10.22 8.05
CA SER A 115 0.22 -9.65 9.33
C SER A 115 0.37 -10.64 10.48
N GLY A 116 0.14 -11.94 10.22
CA GLY A 116 0.08 -12.96 11.25
C GLY A 116 -1.08 -12.76 12.24
N VAL A 117 -2.02 -11.88 11.95
CA VAL A 117 -3.16 -11.58 12.81
C VAL A 117 -4.28 -12.61 12.57
N PRO A 118 -4.69 -13.37 13.59
CA PRO A 118 -5.79 -14.32 13.45
C PRO A 118 -7.10 -13.63 13.03
N GLY A 119 -7.82 -14.24 12.07
CA GLY A 119 -9.09 -13.71 11.60
C GLY A 119 -8.97 -12.52 10.62
N ALA A 120 -7.75 -12.09 10.28
CA ALA A 120 -7.56 -11.08 9.25
C ALA A 120 -8.00 -11.63 7.88
N ALA A 121 -8.97 -10.97 7.25
CA ALA A 121 -9.58 -11.41 6.00
C ALA A 121 -9.92 -10.23 5.08
N ALA A 122 -10.10 -10.52 3.79
CA ALA A 122 -10.61 -9.54 2.84
C ALA A 122 -12.01 -9.08 3.25
N GLY A 123 -12.25 -7.78 3.13
CA GLY A 123 -13.60 -7.23 3.32
C GLY A 123 -14.51 -7.49 2.11
N ASP A 124 -15.78 -7.14 2.26
CA ASP A 124 -16.80 -7.31 1.21
C ASP A 124 -16.46 -6.52 -0.06
N ASP A 125 -15.79 -5.38 0.08
CA ASP A 125 -15.30 -4.55 -1.03
C ASP A 125 -14.08 -5.14 -1.77
N THR A 126 -13.49 -6.23 -1.23
CA THR A 126 -12.29 -6.91 -1.74
C THR A 126 -11.03 -6.02 -1.86
N MET A 127 -11.10 -4.75 -1.43
CA MET A 127 -10.03 -3.75 -1.56
C MET A 127 -9.32 -3.45 -0.24
N GLY A 128 -9.61 -4.21 0.81
CA GLY A 128 -9.03 -4.03 2.12
C GLY A 128 -8.88 -5.33 2.89
N LEU A 129 -7.99 -5.30 3.88
CA LEU A 129 -7.82 -6.33 4.90
C LEU A 129 -8.48 -5.86 6.19
N TYR A 130 -9.27 -6.70 6.81
CA TYR A 130 -10.04 -6.37 8.01
C TYR A 130 -9.90 -7.44 9.09
N VAL A 131 -10.08 -7.01 10.33
CA VAL A 131 -10.23 -7.87 11.52
C VAL A 131 -11.48 -7.40 12.25
N GLU A 132 -12.53 -8.24 12.34
CA GLU A 132 -13.80 -7.92 13.02
C GLU A 132 -14.37 -6.54 12.62
N GLY A 133 -14.34 -6.20 11.34
CA GLY A 133 -14.82 -4.91 10.83
C GLY A 133 -13.86 -3.73 10.97
N ARG A 134 -12.72 -3.88 11.63
CA ARG A 134 -11.65 -2.87 11.72
C ARG A 134 -10.67 -3.03 10.56
N LYS A 135 -10.29 -1.94 9.92
CA LYS A 135 -9.44 -1.95 8.71
C LYS A 135 -7.95 -2.03 9.09
N LEU A 136 -7.32 -3.16 8.78
CA LEU A 136 -5.90 -3.44 9.02
C LEU A 136 -5.02 -3.02 7.82
N GLY A 137 -5.56 -3.08 6.60
CA GLY A 137 -4.82 -2.74 5.40
C GLY A 137 -5.71 -2.33 4.24
N SER A 138 -5.13 -1.72 3.24
CA SER A 138 -5.83 -1.18 2.06
C SER A 138 -5.11 -1.54 0.78
N VAL A 139 -5.85 -1.69 -0.31
CA VAL A 139 -5.33 -1.83 -1.66
C VAL A 139 -5.86 -0.68 -2.52
N GLY A 140 -4.96 0.00 -3.23
CA GLY A 140 -5.32 1.03 -4.19
C GLY A 140 -4.33 1.00 -5.34
N ILE A 141 -4.70 0.42 -6.48
CA ILE A 141 -3.85 0.31 -7.67
C ILE A 141 -4.37 1.18 -8.81
N ARG A 142 -3.47 1.48 -9.75
CA ARG A 142 -3.80 1.92 -11.10
C ARG A 142 -3.26 0.91 -12.08
N VAL A 143 -4.00 0.64 -13.15
CA VAL A 143 -3.53 -0.19 -14.28
C VAL A 143 -3.58 0.65 -15.54
N ASN A 144 -2.46 0.74 -16.23
CA ASN A 144 -2.36 1.42 -17.52
C ASN A 144 -1.57 0.52 -18.50
N GLY A 145 -2.15 0.25 -19.67
CA GLY A 145 -1.54 -0.65 -20.66
C GLY A 145 -1.27 -2.08 -20.14
N GLY A 146 -1.97 -2.50 -19.08
CA GLY A 146 -1.77 -3.79 -18.40
C GLY A 146 -0.78 -3.74 -17.24
N ILE A 147 -0.01 -2.67 -17.07
CA ILE A 147 0.97 -2.53 -15.99
C ILE A 147 0.34 -1.82 -14.79
N SER A 148 0.52 -2.39 -13.60
CA SER A 148 0.09 -1.79 -12.33
C SER A 148 1.10 -0.77 -11.81
N THR A 149 0.58 0.21 -11.09
CA THR A 149 1.30 1.11 -10.19
C THR A 149 0.55 1.22 -8.87
N HIS A 150 1.18 1.79 -7.86
CA HIS A 150 0.70 1.76 -6.48
C HIS A 150 0.61 0.33 -5.95
N GLY A 151 -0.29 0.02 -5.04
CA GLY A 151 -0.37 -1.32 -4.48
C GLY A 151 -1.16 -1.37 -3.18
N LEU A 152 -0.49 -1.60 -2.08
CA LEU A 152 -1.08 -1.86 -0.78
C LEU A 152 -0.47 -1.02 0.34
N ALA A 153 -1.18 -0.97 1.46
CA ALA A 153 -0.69 -0.41 2.72
C ALA A 153 -1.16 -1.29 3.88
N LEU A 154 -0.23 -1.72 4.75
CA LEU A 154 -0.48 -2.56 5.90
C LEU A 154 -0.09 -1.82 7.18
N ASN A 155 -1.04 -1.63 8.08
CA ASN A 155 -0.84 -0.96 9.35
C ASN A 155 -0.11 -1.89 10.32
N ARG A 156 1.16 -1.63 10.59
CA ARG A 156 1.96 -2.35 11.59
C ARG A 156 1.72 -1.79 12.99
N ASP A 157 2.09 -0.54 13.17
CA ASP A 157 2.02 0.22 14.43
C ASP A 157 1.96 1.74 14.17
N PRO A 158 1.05 2.23 13.29
CA PRO A 158 0.87 3.66 13.11
C PRO A 158 0.08 4.27 14.27
N ASP A 159 0.28 5.57 14.52
CA ASP A 159 -0.67 6.34 15.33
C ASP A 159 -2.03 6.36 14.61
N LEU A 160 -3.00 5.62 15.12
CA LEU A 160 -4.32 5.50 14.52
C LEU A 160 -5.12 6.81 14.53
N ALA A 161 -4.72 7.82 15.32
CA ALA A 161 -5.32 9.14 15.29
C ALA A 161 -5.20 9.83 13.93
N TRP A 162 -4.26 9.43 13.07
CA TRP A 162 -4.19 9.91 11.70
C TRP A 162 -5.43 9.55 10.88
N PHE A 163 -5.96 8.35 11.07
CA PHE A 163 -7.14 7.88 10.34
C PHE A 163 -8.43 8.57 10.81
N ALA A 164 -8.49 8.99 12.07
CA ALA A 164 -9.64 9.76 12.61
C ALA A 164 -9.79 11.16 12.01
N ARG A 165 -8.75 11.66 11.32
CA ARG A 165 -8.77 12.97 10.66
C ARG A 165 -9.30 12.93 9.23
N MET A 166 -9.75 11.78 8.76
CA MET A 166 -10.24 11.61 7.38
C MET A 166 -11.43 10.65 7.33
N SER A 167 -12.23 10.77 6.27
CA SER A 167 -13.20 9.76 5.88
C SER A 167 -12.53 8.77 4.92
N ALA A 168 -12.23 7.58 5.40
CA ALA A 168 -11.79 6.50 4.52
C ALA A 168 -12.99 5.94 3.75
N CYS A 169 -13.00 6.09 2.43
CA CYS A 169 -14.03 5.50 1.56
C CYS A 169 -15.45 6.11 1.67
N GLY A 170 -15.60 7.38 2.11
CA GLY A 170 -16.93 7.97 2.28
C GLY A 170 -17.77 7.30 3.38
N ALA A 171 -17.18 6.38 4.13
CA ALA A 171 -17.76 5.73 5.29
C ALA A 171 -16.91 6.09 6.51
N PRO A 172 -17.27 7.14 7.27
CA PRO A 172 -16.51 7.57 8.45
C PRO A 172 -16.53 6.53 9.58
N GLU A 173 -17.28 5.47 9.42
CA GLU A 173 -17.60 4.50 10.48
C GLU A 173 -16.68 3.27 10.50
N VAL A 174 -15.78 3.09 9.53
CA VAL A 174 -14.86 1.96 9.53
C VAL A 174 -13.60 2.30 10.32
N PRO A 175 -13.45 1.83 11.56
CA PRO A 175 -12.28 2.13 12.36
C PRO A 175 -11.03 1.48 11.76
N ALA A 176 -9.92 2.19 11.82
CA ALA A 176 -8.62 1.62 11.51
C ALA A 176 -8.11 0.78 12.70
N THR A 177 -7.34 -0.25 12.37
CA THR A 177 -6.57 -1.02 13.36
C THR A 177 -5.15 -1.26 12.86
N SER A 178 -4.32 -1.94 13.65
CA SER A 178 -2.94 -2.27 13.32
C SER A 178 -2.55 -3.63 13.86
N ILE A 179 -1.45 -4.19 13.36
CA ILE A 179 -0.92 -5.48 13.84
C ILE A 179 -0.72 -5.45 15.36
N VAL A 180 -0.16 -4.37 15.91
CA VAL A 180 0.07 -4.27 17.36
C VAL A 180 -1.22 -4.23 18.16
N VAL A 181 -2.25 -3.52 17.69
CA VAL A 181 -3.56 -3.45 18.35
C VAL A 181 -4.25 -4.80 18.36
N GLU A 182 -4.06 -5.59 17.32
CA GLU A 182 -4.62 -6.95 17.20
C GLU A 182 -3.73 -8.02 17.87
N GLY A 183 -2.70 -7.61 18.64
CA GLY A 183 -1.85 -8.51 19.42
C GLY A 183 -0.77 -9.23 18.60
N GLY A 184 -0.52 -8.81 17.38
CA GLY A 184 0.55 -9.33 16.53
C GLY A 184 1.89 -8.61 16.75
N ASP A 185 2.93 -9.15 16.11
CA ASP A 185 4.28 -8.58 16.16
C ASP A 185 4.46 -7.54 15.04
N PRO A 186 4.61 -6.23 15.37
CA PRO A 186 4.71 -5.15 14.39
C PRO A 186 6.14 -4.92 13.86
N ASP A 187 7.11 -5.80 14.20
CA ASP A 187 8.49 -5.61 13.74
C ASP A 187 8.55 -5.41 12.24
N ARG A 188 9.11 -4.29 11.84
CA ARG A 188 9.12 -3.86 10.45
C ARG A 188 9.79 -4.88 9.53
N ARG A 189 10.98 -5.35 9.93
CA ARG A 189 11.78 -6.27 9.11
C ARG A 189 11.06 -7.60 8.94
N ARG A 190 10.47 -8.10 10.02
CA ARG A 190 9.66 -9.33 9.98
C ARG A 190 8.48 -9.18 9.02
N VAL A 191 7.70 -8.10 9.16
CA VAL A 191 6.50 -7.88 8.35
C VAL A 191 6.87 -7.67 6.88
N GLU A 192 7.88 -6.86 6.57
CA GLU A 192 8.32 -6.63 5.19
C GLU A 192 8.87 -7.91 4.55
N THR A 193 9.63 -8.74 5.28
CA THR A 193 10.12 -10.02 4.78
C THR A 193 8.97 -10.98 4.50
N ALA A 194 8.01 -11.10 5.43
CA ALA A 194 6.84 -11.94 5.25
C ALA A 194 5.95 -11.44 4.09
N LEU A 195 5.78 -10.12 3.96
CA LEU A 195 4.98 -9.52 2.89
C LEU A 195 5.62 -9.74 1.51
N ALA A 196 6.94 -9.59 1.39
CA ALA A 196 7.66 -9.87 0.16
C ALA A 196 7.50 -11.34 -0.26
N ALA A 197 7.68 -12.28 0.69
CA ALA A 197 7.52 -13.70 0.44
C ALA A 197 6.08 -14.06 0.05
N ALA A 198 5.08 -13.53 0.76
CA ALA A 198 3.67 -13.78 0.47
C ALA A 198 3.23 -13.20 -0.89
N LEU A 199 3.71 -12.00 -1.25
CA LEU A 199 3.48 -11.42 -2.58
C LEU A 199 4.10 -12.28 -3.67
N ALA A 200 5.33 -12.75 -3.47
CA ALA A 200 6.01 -13.62 -4.43
C ALA A 200 5.26 -14.93 -4.63
N ASP A 201 4.88 -15.61 -3.55
CA ASP A 201 4.13 -16.87 -3.61
C ASP A 201 2.79 -16.70 -4.33
N ARG A 202 1.98 -15.73 -3.91
CA ARG A 202 0.63 -15.50 -4.44
C ARG A 202 0.62 -15.02 -5.89
N LEU A 203 1.68 -14.36 -6.34
CA LEU A 203 1.85 -13.91 -7.73
C LEU A 203 2.67 -14.88 -8.58
N GLY A 204 3.17 -16.00 -8.01
CA GLY A 204 3.99 -16.98 -8.72
C GLY A 204 5.35 -16.41 -9.17
N LEU A 205 5.95 -15.56 -8.33
CA LEU A 205 7.20 -14.85 -8.63
C LEU A 205 8.38 -15.45 -7.84
N THR A 206 9.57 -15.37 -8.41
CA THR A 206 10.83 -15.56 -7.70
C THR A 206 11.45 -14.20 -7.44
N LEU A 207 11.74 -13.88 -6.18
CA LEU A 207 12.36 -12.62 -5.81
C LEU A 207 13.84 -12.61 -6.21
N MET A 208 14.30 -11.47 -6.65
CA MET A 208 15.70 -11.14 -6.89
C MET A 208 16.00 -9.86 -6.12
N ASP A 209 17.10 -9.85 -5.37
CA ASP A 209 17.58 -8.62 -4.77
C ASP A 209 17.94 -7.64 -5.89
N ALA A 210 17.56 -6.38 -5.73
CA ALA A 210 18.03 -5.36 -6.62
C ALA A 210 19.55 -5.25 -6.43
N VAL A 211 20.31 -5.57 -7.46
CA VAL A 211 21.72 -5.16 -7.51
C VAL A 211 21.67 -3.62 -7.51
N GLU A 212 22.21 -2.99 -6.48
CA GLU A 212 22.37 -1.53 -6.44
C GLU A 212 23.03 -1.13 -7.77
N ALA A 213 22.24 -0.46 -8.63
CA ALA A 213 22.81 0.17 -9.80
C ALA A 213 23.65 1.35 -9.28
N ALA A 214 24.96 1.20 -9.37
CA ALA A 214 25.95 2.21 -9.06
C ALA A 214 25.75 3.49 -9.89
#